data_ae793413a6bcd2a7ba6922ce39b5a621
#
_entry.id   ae793413a6bcd2a7ba6922ce39b5a621
#
_cell.length_a   1.000
_cell.length_b   1.000
_cell.length_c   1.000
_cell.angle_alpha   90.00
_cell.angle_beta   90.00
_cell.angle_gamma   90.00
#
_symmetry.space_group_name_H-M   'P 1'
#
loop_
_entity.id
_entity.type
_entity.pdbx_description
1 polymer ?
#
loop_
_entity_poly.entity_id
_entity_poly.type
_entity_poly.pdbx_seq_one_letter_code
_entity_poly.pdbx_strand_id
1 'polypeptide(L)'
;MIRKIGDLVASFPGVTLVLRRHKIGFCCSSNKSLDEVTSVKGLDAGLIARELCDLPKGPLTLPDPNDINAFIDFILDRYHQTHCDELAELILLARKVEAVHGDHPDAPAGLADALFEMTEKLDSHMAKEEMVLFPAMREMQRNSASTIPLIMPIHCMREEHDEHAEAIHKLQKLTNNFTLPDGVCGSWQALYSGTAKLVEDLVAHIHLENEILFPRFE
;
A
#
# COMPACT_ATOMS: atom_id res chain seq x y z
N MET A 1 2.80 23.68 4.94
CA MET A 1 2.20 22.49 5.60
C MET A 1 3.15 21.35 5.35
N ILE A 2 3.70 20.75 6.39
CA ILE A 2 4.64 19.60 6.28
C ILE A 2 3.78 18.39 5.87
N ARG A 3 4.01 17.84 4.67
CA ARG A 3 3.26 16.67 4.21
C ARG A 3 3.79 15.41 4.88
N LYS A 4 2.88 14.53 5.31
CA LYS A 4 3.21 13.21 5.81
C LYS A 4 3.71 12.33 4.64
N ILE A 5 4.54 11.35 4.93
CA ILE A 5 5.03 10.39 3.91
C ILE A 5 3.86 9.66 3.24
N GLY A 6 2.84 9.27 4.00
CA GLY A 6 1.64 8.65 3.45
C GLY A 6 0.90 9.54 2.45
N ASP A 7 0.76 10.85 2.74
CA ASP A 7 0.16 11.82 1.79
C ASP A 7 0.94 11.90 0.48
N LEU A 8 2.28 11.83 0.55
CA LEU A 8 3.13 11.83 -0.64
C LEU A 8 2.96 10.56 -1.44
N VAL A 9 2.94 9.39 -0.78
CA VAL A 9 2.73 8.08 -1.43
C VAL A 9 1.37 8.02 -2.11
N ALA A 10 0.31 8.45 -1.42
CA ALA A 10 -1.05 8.45 -1.96
C ALA A 10 -1.25 9.43 -3.12
N SER A 11 -0.50 10.54 -3.14
CA SER A 11 -0.68 11.61 -4.14
C SER A 11 0.22 11.50 -5.37
N PHE A 12 1.36 10.81 -5.28
CA PHE A 12 2.37 10.83 -6.34
C PHE A 12 2.94 9.44 -6.61
N PRO A 13 2.63 8.83 -7.77
CA PRO A 13 3.25 7.57 -8.17
C PRO A 13 4.78 7.66 -8.20
N GLY A 14 5.45 6.62 -7.72
CA GLY A 14 6.92 6.55 -7.70
C GLY A 14 7.59 7.15 -6.46
N VAL A 15 6.85 7.77 -5.54
CA VAL A 15 7.40 8.26 -4.26
C VAL A 15 8.09 7.14 -3.49
N THR A 16 7.49 5.97 -3.44
CA THR A 16 8.03 4.82 -2.74
C THR A 16 9.34 4.31 -3.35
N LEU A 17 9.54 4.45 -4.68
CA LEU A 17 10.82 4.15 -5.33
C LEU A 17 11.94 5.03 -4.79
N VAL A 18 11.67 6.33 -4.63
CA VAL A 18 12.64 7.27 -4.04
C VAL A 18 12.89 6.91 -2.58
N LEU A 19 11.83 6.72 -1.79
CA LEU A 19 11.94 6.36 -0.37
C LEU A 19 12.75 5.06 -0.17
N ARG A 20 12.52 4.03 -0.99
CA ARG A 20 13.28 2.77 -0.95
C ARG A 20 14.75 2.97 -1.27
N ARG A 21 15.09 3.75 -2.30
CA ARG A 21 16.48 4.06 -2.66
C ARG A 21 17.25 4.61 -1.47
N HIS A 22 16.58 5.40 -0.65
CA HIS A 22 17.14 5.96 0.58
C HIS A 22 16.90 5.09 1.83
N LYS A 23 16.45 3.84 1.67
CA LYS A 23 16.17 2.90 2.77
C LYS A 23 15.18 3.45 3.81
N ILE A 24 14.21 4.24 3.37
CA ILE A 24 13.13 4.74 4.19
C ILE A 24 11.95 3.77 4.09
N GLY A 25 11.67 3.08 5.21
CA GLY A 25 10.49 2.23 5.34
C GLY A 25 9.24 3.09 5.52
N PHE A 26 8.41 3.18 4.50
CA PHE A 26 7.23 4.06 4.49
C PHE A 26 6.03 3.45 5.22
N CYS A 27 5.91 2.11 5.32
CA CYS A 27 4.83 1.44 6.06
C CYS A 27 4.76 1.89 7.54
N CYS A 28 5.93 1.94 8.21
CA CYS A 28 6.02 2.37 9.62
C CYS A 28 6.18 3.89 9.77
N SER A 29 6.17 4.65 8.70
CA SER A 29 6.45 6.08 8.68
C SER A 29 5.39 6.88 7.93
N SER A 30 4.26 6.28 7.58
CA SER A 30 3.21 6.92 6.79
C SER A 30 2.69 8.21 7.44
N ASN A 31 2.56 8.22 8.74
CA ASN A 31 2.10 9.38 9.52
C ASN A 31 3.21 10.36 9.95
N LYS A 32 4.47 10.09 9.60
CA LYS A 32 5.62 10.97 9.87
C LYS A 32 5.92 11.87 8.67
N SER A 33 6.54 13.01 8.93
CA SER A 33 7.07 13.88 7.86
C SER A 33 8.39 13.35 7.30
N LEU A 34 8.75 13.79 6.10
CA LEU A 34 10.04 13.48 5.50
C LEU A 34 11.20 13.96 6.40
N ASP A 35 11.07 15.17 6.97
CA ASP A 35 12.10 15.75 7.83
C ASP A 35 12.32 14.93 9.10
N GLU A 36 11.27 14.44 9.74
CA GLU A 36 11.36 13.58 10.93
C GLU A 36 12.10 12.28 10.61
N VAL A 37 11.74 11.62 9.50
CA VAL A 37 12.35 10.33 9.14
C VAL A 37 13.80 10.50 8.70
N THR A 38 14.09 11.51 7.91
CA THR A 38 15.45 11.78 7.45
C THR A 38 16.39 12.21 8.59
N SER A 39 15.89 13.00 9.54
CA SER A 39 16.63 13.40 10.74
C SER A 39 17.03 12.17 11.59
N VAL A 40 16.10 11.25 11.85
CA VAL A 40 16.38 10.02 12.61
C VAL A 40 17.41 9.13 11.92
N LYS A 41 17.41 9.10 10.58
CA LYS A 41 18.30 8.24 9.78
C LYS A 41 19.60 8.94 9.35
N GLY A 42 19.80 10.21 9.66
CA GLY A 42 20.95 10.98 9.22
C GLY A 42 21.03 11.19 7.70
N LEU A 43 19.88 11.27 7.03
CA LEU A 43 19.77 11.43 5.58
C LEU A 43 19.59 12.91 5.19
N ASP A 44 19.99 13.25 3.96
CA ASP A 44 19.77 14.59 3.41
C ASP A 44 18.33 14.74 2.90
N ALA A 45 17.49 15.39 3.70
CA ALA A 45 16.08 15.66 3.34
C ALA A 45 15.97 16.51 2.07
N GLY A 46 16.92 17.44 1.83
CA GLY A 46 16.92 18.31 0.65
C GLY A 46 17.21 17.55 -0.64
N LEU A 47 18.09 16.55 -0.59
CA LEU A 47 18.35 15.65 -1.72
C LEU A 47 17.10 14.84 -2.07
N ILE A 48 16.51 14.20 -1.06
CA ILE A 48 15.31 13.36 -1.24
C ILE A 48 14.12 14.21 -1.74
N ALA A 49 13.93 15.40 -1.19
CA ALA A 49 12.89 16.32 -1.65
C ALA A 49 13.04 16.71 -3.13
N ARG A 50 14.27 16.91 -3.62
CA ARG A 50 14.54 17.17 -5.04
C ARG A 50 14.19 15.97 -5.89
N GLU A 51 14.63 14.77 -5.53
CA GLU A 51 14.27 13.54 -6.26
C GLU A 51 12.76 13.34 -6.32
N LEU A 52 12.03 13.63 -5.23
CA LEU A 52 10.56 13.60 -5.21
C LEU A 52 9.92 14.66 -6.12
N CYS A 53 10.53 15.84 -6.25
CA CYS A 53 10.05 16.89 -7.15
C CYS A 53 10.28 16.55 -8.63
N ASP A 54 11.26 15.72 -8.93
CA ASP A 54 11.61 15.31 -10.29
C ASP A 54 10.76 14.10 -10.78
N LEU A 55 9.94 13.51 -9.90
CA LEU A 55 9.01 12.46 -10.29
C LEU A 55 7.98 12.98 -11.31
N PRO A 56 7.54 12.12 -12.26
CA PRO A 56 6.49 12.48 -13.20
C PRO A 56 5.24 12.97 -12.46
N LYS A 57 4.88 14.21 -12.66
CA LYS A 57 3.69 14.82 -12.06
C LYS A 57 2.44 14.40 -12.83
N GLY A 58 1.96 13.21 -12.56
CA GLY A 58 0.60 12.81 -12.90
C GLY A 58 -0.20 12.74 -11.61
N PRO A 59 -1.12 13.67 -11.32
CA PRO A 59 -1.86 13.60 -10.09
C PRO A 59 -2.83 12.44 -10.14
N LEU A 60 -2.76 11.52 -9.18
CA LEU A 60 -3.98 10.90 -8.68
C LEU A 60 -4.81 12.06 -8.12
N THR A 61 -5.84 12.48 -8.84
CA THR A 61 -6.76 13.48 -8.33
C THR A 61 -7.63 12.78 -7.30
N LEU A 62 -7.26 12.92 -6.03
CA LEU A 62 -8.10 12.42 -4.95
C LEU A 62 -9.45 13.15 -4.97
N PRO A 63 -10.56 12.44 -4.78
CA PRO A 63 -11.87 13.08 -4.57
C PRO A 63 -11.83 14.05 -3.39
N ASP A 64 -12.82 14.98 -3.36
CA ASP A 64 -12.99 15.82 -2.17
C ASP A 64 -13.18 14.91 -0.95
N PRO A 65 -12.34 15.02 0.08
CA PRO A 65 -12.50 14.23 1.28
C PRO A 65 -13.86 14.41 1.97
N ASN A 66 -14.59 15.48 1.70
CA ASN A 66 -15.94 15.69 2.24
C ASN A 66 -17.03 14.92 1.47
N ASP A 67 -16.75 14.49 0.25
CA ASP A 67 -17.62 13.59 -0.50
C ASP A 67 -17.27 12.13 -0.20
N ILE A 68 -17.86 11.62 0.88
CA ILE A 68 -17.61 10.23 1.34
C ILE A 68 -17.96 9.21 0.26
N ASN A 69 -19.01 9.44 -0.52
CA ASN A 69 -19.40 8.50 -1.58
C ASN A 69 -18.35 8.43 -2.67
N ALA A 70 -17.93 9.59 -3.18
CA ALA A 70 -16.87 9.64 -4.20
C ALA A 70 -15.53 9.10 -3.68
N PHE A 71 -15.25 9.30 -2.38
CA PHE A 71 -14.01 8.80 -1.77
C PHE A 71 -14.02 7.28 -1.62
N ILE A 72 -15.13 6.68 -1.18
CA ILE A 72 -15.29 5.23 -1.14
C ILE A 72 -15.26 4.63 -2.56
N ASP A 73 -15.96 5.23 -3.54
CA ASP A 73 -15.93 4.77 -4.93
C ASP A 73 -14.50 4.77 -5.47
N PHE A 74 -13.71 5.80 -5.16
CA PHE A 74 -12.30 5.87 -5.53
C PHE A 74 -11.46 4.73 -4.91
N ILE A 75 -11.68 4.39 -3.64
CA ILE A 75 -10.98 3.28 -2.98
C ILE A 75 -11.31 1.96 -3.67
N LEU A 76 -12.59 1.70 -3.92
CA LEU A 76 -13.07 0.48 -4.58
C LEU A 76 -12.47 0.32 -5.99
N ASP A 77 -12.58 1.36 -6.83
CA ASP A 77 -12.16 1.30 -8.22
C ASP A 77 -10.63 1.29 -8.36
N ARG A 78 -9.94 2.11 -7.56
CA ARG A 78 -8.49 2.30 -7.70
C ARG A 78 -7.66 1.23 -6.99
N TYR A 79 -8.15 0.73 -5.85
CA TYR A 79 -7.37 -0.18 -5.01
C TYR A 79 -7.94 -1.57 -4.94
N HIS A 80 -9.20 -1.78 -4.52
CA HIS A 80 -9.75 -3.11 -4.33
C HIS A 80 -9.67 -3.95 -5.60
N GLN A 81 -10.23 -3.46 -6.70
CA GLN A 81 -10.19 -4.16 -7.98
C GLN A 81 -8.75 -4.41 -8.46
N THR A 82 -7.89 -3.39 -8.34
CA THR A 82 -6.49 -3.49 -8.78
C THR A 82 -5.71 -4.52 -7.97
N HIS A 83 -5.92 -4.58 -6.64
CA HIS A 83 -5.24 -5.56 -5.79
C HIS A 83 -5.61 -7.00 -6.15
N CYS A 84 -6.91 -7.28 -6.37
CA CYS A 84 -7.37 -8.60 -6.80
C CYS A 84 -6.71 -9.04 -8.11
N ASP A 85 -6.72 -8.16 -9.12
CA ASP A 85 -6.17 -8.46 -10.44
C ASP A 85 -4.65 -8.70 -10.38
N GLU A 86 -3.91 -7.80 -9.70
CA GLU A 86 -2.45 -7.86 -9.61
C GLU A 86 -1.95 -9.05 -8.79
N LEU A 87 -2.59 -9.37 -7.66
CA LEU A 87 -2.19 -10.50 -6.81
C LEU A 87 -2.30 -11.83 -7.56
N ALA A 88 -3.38 -12.04 -8.32
CA ALA A 88 -3.55 -13.25 -9.12
C ALA A 88 -2.41 -13.44 -10.14
N GLU A 89 -2.01 -12.38 -10.84
CA GLU A 89 -0.91 -12.41 -11.80
C GLU A 89 0.45 -12.60 -11.11
N LEU A 90 0.69 -11.90 -10.00
CA LEU A 90 1.96 -11.94 -9.28
C LEU A 90 2.22 -13.32 -8.66
N ILE A 91 1.21 -14.01 -8.14
CA ILE A 91 1.33 -15.38 -7.62
C ILE A 91 1.80 -16.33 -8.72
N LEU A 92 1.19 -16.27 -9.91
CA LEU A 92 1.58 -17.12 -11.04
C LEU A 92 3.01 -16.82 -11.48
N LEU A 93 3.38 -15.55 -11.51
CA LEU A 93 4.73 -15.12 -11.88
C LEU A 93 5.77 -15.52 -10.84
N ALA A 94 5.44 -15.43 -9.54
CA ALA A 94 6.31 -15.86 -8.46
C ALA A 94 6.57 -17.37 -8.52
N ARG A 95 5.53 -18.19 -8.68
CA ARG A 95 5.68 -19.65 -8.87
C ARG A 95 6.57 -19.99 -10.04
N LYS A 96 6.44 -19.27 -11.16
CA LYS A 96 7.29 -19.45 -12.34
C LYS A 96 8.75 -19.10 -12.04
N VAL A 97 9.01 -17.99 -11.39
CA VAL A 97 10.35 -17.53 -11.05
C VAL A 97 11.02 -18.49 -10.08
N GLU A 98 10.31 -18.92 -9.03
CA GLU A 98 10.80 -19.91 -8.06
C GLU A 98 11.14 -21.25 -8.73
N ALA A 99 10.29 -21.73 -9.64
CA ALA A 99 10.52 -23.00 -10.34
C ALA A 99 11.71 -22.94 -11.30
N VAL A 100 11.93 -21.81 -11.99
CA VAL A 100 13.00 -21.66 -12.99
C VAL A 100 14.34 -21.29 -12.36
N HIS A 101 14.31 -20.55 -11.26
CA HIS A 101 15.52 -20.00 -10.63
C HIS A 101 15.77 -20.54 -9.22
N GLY A 102 15.16 -21.67 -8.85
CA GLY A 102 15.28 -22.24 -7.50
C GLY A 102 16.71 -22.53 -7.05
N ASP A 103 17.64 -22.78 -7.98
CA ASP A 103 19.06 -22.99 -7.68
C ASP A 103 19.87 -21.69 -7.51
N HIS A 104 19.25 -20.53 -7.79
CA HIS A 104 19.93 -19.23 -7.63
C HIS A 104 19.97 -18.83 -6.15
N PRO A 105 21.12 -18.38 -5.60
CA PRO A 105 21.25 -18.08 -4.18
C PRO A 105 20.29 -16.97 -3.69
N ASP A 106 19.93 -16.05 -4.58
CA ASP A 106 19.04 -14.95 -4.27
C ASP A 106 17.60 -15.19 -4.78
N ALA A 107 17.24 -16.42 -5.15
CA ALA A 107 15.88 -16.76 -5.56
C ALA A 107 14.89 -16.38 -4.44
N PRO A 108 13.73 -15.76 -4.77
CA PRO A 108 12.77 -15.32 -3.77
C PRO A 108 11.91 -16.48 -3.25
N ALA A 109 12.56 -17.50 -2.70
CA ALA A 109 11.89 -18.72 -2.23
C ALA A 109 10.81 -18.39 -1.17
N GLY A 110 9.59 -18.87 -1.40
CA GLY A 110 8.44 -18.61 -0.54
C GLY A 110 7.68 -17.32 -0.86
N LEU A 111 8.06 -16.58 -1.90
CA LEU A 111 7.36 -15.37 -2.31
C LEU A 111 5.95 -15.68 -2.85
N ALA A 112 5.79 -16.76 -3.60
CA ALA A 112 4.48 -17.19 -4.11
C ALA A 112 3.51 -17.53 -2.98
N ASP A 113 3.97 -18.22 -1.95
CA ASP A 113 3.14 -18.56 -0.79
C ASP A 113 2.82 -17.30 0.05
N ALA A 114 3.78 -16.39 0.20
CA ALA A 114 3.56 -15.13 0.92
C ALA A 114 2.53 -14.23 0.21
N LEU A 115 2.56 -14.16 -1.14
CA LEU A 115 1.56 -13.45 -1.93
C LEU A 115 0.18 -14.12 -1.82
N PHE A 116 0.13 -15.43 -1.80
CA PHE A 116 -1.12 -16.17 -1.62
C PHE A 116 -1.75 -15.92 -0.23
N GLU A 117 -0.96 -16.01 0.84
CA GLU A 117 -1.42 -15.67 2.19
C GLU A 117 -1.93 -14.23 2.29
N MET A 118 -1.23 -13.29 1.62
CA MET A 118 -1.67 -11.90 1.54
C MET A 118 -3.01 -11.75 0.83
N THR A 119 -3.22 -12.51 -0.26
CA THR A 119 -4.50 -12.49 -1.00
C THR A 119 -5.65 -12.91 -0.11
N GLU A 120 -5.53 -14.05 0.60
CA GLU A 120 -6.60 -14.54 1.48
C GLU A 120 -7.00 -13.52 2.56
N LYS A 121 -6.00 -12.86 3.17
CA LYS A 121 -6.24 -11.83 4.19
C LYS A 121 -6.87 -10.58 3.59
N LEU A 122 -6.35 -10.11 2.47
CA LEU A 122 -6.82 -8.88 1.84
C LEU A 122 -8.23 -9.03 1.26
N ASP A 123 -8.55 -10.17 0.64
CA ASP A 123 -9.90 -10.47 0.16
C ASP A 123 -10.92 -10.48 1.31
N SER A 124 -10.56 -11.09 2.45
CA SER A 124 -11.43 -11.10 3.64
C SER A 124 -11.62 -9.69 4.22
N HIS A 125 -10.57 -8.88 4.23
CA HIS A 125 -10.58 -7.49 4.69
C HIS A 125 -11.48 -6.62 3.81
N MET A 126 -11.21 -6.56 2.51
CA MET A 126 -11.98 -5.78 1.54
C MET A 126 -13.47 -6.19 1.52
N ALA A 127 -13.77 -7.50 1.67
CA ALA A 127 -15.15 -7.96 1.74
C ALA A 127 -15.89 -7.39 2.97
N LYS A 128 -15.26 -7.24 4.12
CA LYS A 128 -15.87 -6.60 5.31
C LYS A 128 -16.16 -5.13 5.07
N GLU A 129 -15.27 -4.45 4.37
CA GLU A 129 -15.46 -3.04 4.00
C GLU A 129 -16.60 -2.88 3.02
N GLU A 130 -16.59 -3.62 1.93
CA GLU A 130 -17.59 -3.55 0.86
C GLU A 130 -18.99 -3.96 1.32
N MET A 131 -19.09 -5.00 2.15
CA MET A 131 -20.38 -5.55 2.56
C MET A 131 -20.94 -4.90 3.82
N VAL A 132 -20.11 -4.32 4.69
CA VAL A 132 -20.53 -3.83 6.01
C VAL A 132 -20.11 -2.39 6.24
N LEU A 133 -18.83 -2.08 6.24
CA LEU A 133 -18.31 -0.80 6.71
C LEU A 133 -18.69 0.36 5.77
N PHE A 134 -18.38 0.25 4.49
CA PHE A 134 -18.68 1.30 3.50
C PHE A 134 -20.17 1.55 3.31
N PRO A 135 -21.05 0.52 3.25
CA PRO A 135 -22.50 0.76 3.26
C PRO A 135 -22.98 1.52 4.49
N ALA A 136 -22.45 1.20 5.68
CA ALA A 136 -22.81 1.89 6.92
C ALA A 136 -22.31 3.34 6.94
N MET A 137 -21.11 3.62 6.45
CA MET A 137 -20.57 4.97 6.28
C MET A 137 -21.41 5.80 5.31
N ARG A 138 -21.82 5.24 4.17
CA ARG A 138 -22.71 5.90 3.21
C ARG A 138 -24.08 6.20 3.80
N GLU A 139 -24.62 5.29 4.63
CA GLU A 139 -25.90 5.52 5.31
C GLU A 139 -25.79 6.66 6.33
N MET A 140 -24.73 6.73 7.12
CA MET A 140 -24.50 7.84 8.05
C MET A 140 -24.36 9.19 7.32
N GLN A 141 -23.71 9.20 6.15
CA GLN A 141 -23.61 10.40 5.33
C GLN A 141 -24.98 10.88 4.82
N ARG A 142 -25.87 9.96 4.44
CA ARG A 142 -27.22 10.28 3.96
C ARG A 142 -28.16 10.69 5.07
N ASN A 143 -28.02 10.09 6.24
CA ASN A 143 -28.94 10.22 7.36
C ASN A 143 -28.18 10.63 8.62
N SER A 144 -28.08 11.93 8.86
CA SER A 144 -27.40 12.49 10.04
C SER A 144 -27.98 12.06 11.38
N ALA A 145 -29.18 11.45 11.39
CA ALA A 145 -29.80 10.88 12.58
C ALA A 145 -29.41 9.40 12.78
N SER A 146 -28.66 8.80 11.86
CA SER A 146 -28.18 7.43 12.00
C SER A 146 -27.17 7.34 13.15
N THR A 147 -27.36 6.34 14.01
CA THR A 147 -26.48 6.08 15.17
C THR A 147 -25.78 4.75 15.05
N ILE A 148 -25.42 4.34 13.84
CA ILE A 148 -24.70 3.08 13.60
C ILE A 148 -23.32 3.19 14.29
N PRO A 149 -22.99 2.30 15.23
CA PRO A 149 -21.69 2.39 15.92
C PRO A 149 -20.59 1.84 15.01
N LEU A 150 -19.75 2.73 14.46
CA LEU A 150 -18.64 2.35 13.56
C LEU A 150 -17.28 2.25 14.26
N ILE A 151 -17.16 2.72 15.49
CA ILE A 151 -15.88 2.73 16.22
C ILE A 151 -15.23 1.33 16.29
N MET A 152 -16.00 0.31 16.66
CA MET A 152 -15.46 -1.07 16.77
C MET A 152 -15.15 -1.69 15.40
N PRO A 153 -16.00 -1.60 14.36
CA PRO A 153 -15.63 -1.98 13.01
C PRO A 153 -14.36 -1.29 12.49
N ILE A 154 -14.23 0.02 12.68
CA ILE A 154 -13.03 0.78 12.28
C ILE A 154 -11.79 0.30 13.03
N HIS A 155 -11.90 0.06 14.34
CA HIS A 155 -10.78 -0.48 15.13
C HIS A 155 -10.32 -1.85 14.58
N CYS A 156 -11.26 -2.73 14.26
CA CYS A 156 -10.95 -4.02 13.64
C CYS A 156 -10.21 -3.85 12.30
N MET A 157 -10.64 -2.92 11.44
CA MET A 157 -9.93 -2.65 10.18
C MET A 157 -8.50 -2.15 10.42
N ARG A 158 -8.30 -1.26 11.41
CA ARG A 158 -6.96 -0.78 11.77
C ARG A 158 -6.03 -1.90 12.26
N GLU A 159 -6.55 -2.86 13.03
CA GLU A 159 -5.78 -4.05 13.45
C GLU A 159 -5.39 -4.92 12.23
N GLU A 160 -6.30 -5.11 11.29
CA GLU A 160 -6.01 -5.83 10.04
C GLU A 160 -5.01 -5.07 9.15
N HIS A 161 -5.03 -3.74 9.15
CA HIS A 161 -4.01 -2.93 8.48
C HIS A 161 -2.61 -3.13 9.06
N ASP A 162 -2.49 -3.31 10.38
CA ASP A 162 -1.21 -3.65 11.00
C ASP A 162 -0.73 -5.05 10.56
N GLU A 163 -1.63 -6.03 10.42
CA GLU A 163 -1.30 -7.34 9.86
C GLU A 163 -0.85 -7.25 8.39
N HIS A 164 -1.49 -6.39 7.58
CA HIS A 164 -1.07 -6.14 6.20
C HIS A 164 0.32 -5.50 6.15
N ALA A 165 0.65 -4.60 7.07
CA ALA A 165 1.99 -4.04 7.18
C ALA A 165 3.06 -5.12 7.49
N GLU A 166 2.74 -6.11 8.34
CA GLU A 166 3.63 -7.25 8.59
C GLU A 166 3.81 -8.13 7.34
N ALA A 167 2.72 -8.37 6.58
CA ALA A 167 2.80 -9.10 5.33
C ALA A 167 3.67 -8.37 4.29
N ILE A 168 3.55 -7.05 4.18
CA ILE A 168 4.43 -6.21 3.34
C ILE A 168 5.90 -6.38 3.76
N HIS A 169 6.21 -6.35 5.05
CA HIS A 169 7.57 -6.57 5.53
C HIS A 169 8.11 -7.97 5.18
N LYS A 170 7.24 -9.00 5.21
CA LYS A 170 7.60 -10.35 4.75
C LYS A 170 7.98 -10.35 3.27
N LEU A 171 7.19 -9.70 2.39
CA LEU A 171 7.52 -9.58 0.96
C LEU A 171 8.84 -8.83 0.72
N GLN A 172 9.05 -7.72 1.42
CA GLN A 172 10.28 -6.94 1.33
C GLN A 172 11.51 -7.75 1.75
N LYS A 173 11.39 -8.57 2.80
CA LYS A 173 12.47 -9.44 3.27
C LYS A 173 12.80 -10.54 2.26
N LEU A 174 11.78 -11.23 1.71
CA LEU A 174 11.95 -12.31 0.72
C LEU A 174 12.59 -11.83 -0.59
N THR A 175 12.39 -10.56 -0.92
CA THR A 175 12.88 -9.96 -2.17
C THR A 175 14.11 -9.08 -1.98
N ASN A 176 14.75 -9.11 -0.81
CA ASN A 176 15.80 -8.16 -0.45
C ASN A 176 15.39 -6.71 -0.81
N ASN A 177 14.19 -6.31 -0.38
CA ASN A 177 13.58 -5.02 -0.68
C ASN A 177 13.45 -4.75 -2.20
N PHE A 178 13.05 -5.77 -2.95
CA PHE A 178 12.89 -5.76 -4.41
C PHE A 178 14.18 -5.43 -5.17
N THR A 179 15.33 -5.74 -4.57
CA THR A 179 16.65 -5.56 -5.19
C THR A 179 16.90 -6.71 -6.15
N LEU A 180 17.02 -6.41 -7.44
CA LEU A 180 17.28 -7.43 -8.46
C LEU A 180 18.75 -7.87 -8.43
N PRO A 181 19.02 -9.17 -8.42
CA PRO A 181 20.38 -9.69 -8.69
C PRO A 181 20.81 -9.39 -10.13
N ASP A 182 22.10 -9.38 -10.38
CA ASP A 182 22.65 -9.16 -11.72
C ASP A 182 22.26 -10.29 -12.68
N GLY A 183 21.91 -9.93 -13.91
CA GLY A 183 21.68 -10.88 -15.00
C GLY A 183 20.37 -11.67 -14.92
N VAL A 184 19.44 -11.32 -14.04
CA VAL A 184 18.13 -12.00 -13.93
C VAL A 184 17.24 -11.79 -15.15
N CYS A 185 16.37 -12.77 -15.41
CA CYS A 185 15.46 -12.76 -16.56
C CYS A 185 14.33 -11.71 -16.42
N GLY A 186 13.69 -11.37 -17.55
CA GLY A 186 12.59 -10.41 -17.59
C GLY A 186 11.39 -10.80 -16.71
N SER A 187 11.12 -12.10 -16.49
CA SER A 187 10.06 -12.55 -15.59
C SER A 187 10.36 -12.18 -14.13
N TRP A 188 11.60 -12.32 -13.70
CA TRP A 188 12.01 -11.92 -12.35
C TRP A 188 11.95 -10.39 -12.16
N GLN A 189 12.41 -9.65 -13.17
CA GLN A 189 12.29 -8.18 -13.16
C GLN A 189 10.84 -7.72 -13.06
N ALA A 190 9.94 -8.33 -13.85
CA ALA A 190 8.52 -8.04 -13.83
C ALA A 190 7.88 -8.38 -12.48
N LEU A 191 8.24 -9.53 -11.88
CA LEU A 191 7.77 -9.93 -10.55
C LEU A 191 8.12 -8.89 -9.48
N TYR A 192 9.39 -8.49 -9.42
CA TYR A 192 9.82 -7.53 -8.39
C TYR A 192 9.23 -6.13 -8.62
N SER A 193 9.14 -5.71 -9.88
CA SER A 193 8.49 -4.42 -10.21
C SER A 193 7.00 -4.44 -9.84
N GLY A 194 6.28 -5.51 -10.21
CA GLY A 194 4.86 -5.64 -9.90
C GLY A 194 4.59 -5.76 -8.40
N THR A 195 5.36 -6.59 -7.68
CA THR A 195 5.21 -6.73 -6.22
C THR A 195 5.54 -5.42 -5.49
N ALA A 196 6.53 -4.68 -5.99
CA ALA A 196 6.85 -3.37 -5.45
C ALA A 196 5.69 -2.38 -5.63
N LYS A 197 5.07 -2.36 -6.83
CA LYS A 197 3.88 -1.53 -7.11
C LYS A 197 2.70 -1.91 -6.22
N LEU A 198 2.41 -3.21 -6.07
CA LEU A 198 1.36 -3.69 -5.17
C LEU A 198 1.56 -3.16 -3.74
N VAL A 199 2.77 -3.25 -3.22
CA VAL A 199 3.11 -2.71 -1.89
C VAL A 199 2.90 -1.21 -1.82
N GLU A 200 3.26 -0.46 -2.86
CA GLU A 200 3.01 0.98 -2.95
C GLU A 200 1.52 1.31 -2.87
N ASP A 201 0.74 0.64 -3.69
CA ASP A 201 -0.70 0.85 -3.76
C ASP A 201 -1.40 0.45 -2.44
N LEU A 202 -0.99 -0.64 -1.82
CA LEU A 202 -1.57 -1.09 -0.54
C LEU A 202 -1.26 -0.11 0.60
N VAL A 203 -0.05 0.44 0.66
CA VAL A 203 0.30 1.47 1.66
C VAL A 203 -0.50 2.75 1.42
N ALA A 204 -0.68 3.16 0.17
CA ALA A 204 -1.49 4.32 -0.17
C ALA A 204 -2.97 4.11 0.20
N HIS A 205 -3.52 2.93 -0.08
CA HIS A 205 -4.87 2.50 0.28
C HIS A 205 -5.10 2.61 1.79
N ILE A 206 -4.31 1.89 2.58
CA ILE A 206 -4.37 1.91 4.05
C ILE A 206 -4.25 3.34 4.61
N HIS A 207 -3.36 4.16 4.03
CA HIS A 207 -3.21 5.55 4.46
C HIS A 207 -4.47 6.39 4.21
N LEU A 208 -5.11 6.24 3.05
CA LEU A 208 -6.33 6.97 2.73
C LEU A 208 -7.47 6.62 3.70
N GLU A 209 -7.57 5.37 4.09
CA GLU A 209 -8.57 4.93 5.06
C GLU A 209 -8.23 5.40 6.47
N ASN A 210 -7.04 5.10 6.96
CA ASN A 210 -6.65 5.41 8.33
C ASN A 210 -6.58 6.90 8.63
N GLU A 211 -6.13 7.72 7.69
CA GLU A 211 -5.86 9.14 7.94
C GLU A 211 -6.92 10.08 7.37
N ILE A 212 -7.76 9.63 6.42
CA ILE A 212 -8.73 10.50 5.76
C ILE A 212 -10.16 10.01 5.95
N LEU A 213 -10.45 8.73 5.69
CA LEU A 213 -11.82 8.22 5.73
C LEU A 213 -12.28 7.91 7.15
N PHE A 214 -11.58 7.04 7.88
CA PHE A 214 -11.99 6.55 9.19
C PHE A 214 -12.15 7.64 10.26
N PRO A 215 -11.26 8.66 10.36
CA PRO A 215 -11.38 9.72 11.35
C PRO A 215 -12.67 10.55 11.26
N ARG A 216 -13.47 10.38 10.22
CA ARG A 216 -14.74 11.06 10.04
C ARG A 216 -15.91 10.37 10.75
N PHE A 217 -15.66 9.14 11.22
CA PHE A 217 -16.65 8.25 11.84
C PHE A 217 -16.26 7.79 13.25
N GLU A 218 -15.16 8.33 13.77
CA GLU A 218 -14.64 8.11 15.13
C GLU A 218 -15.11 9.16 16.15
#